data_ff06aba457ac83857dd468ab64494418
#
_entry.id   ff06aba457ac83857dd468ab64494418
#
_cell.length_a   1.000
_cell.length_b   1.000
_cell.length_c   1.000
_cell.angle_alpha   90.00
_cell.angle_beta   90.00
_cell.angle_gamma   90.00
#
_symmetry.space_group_name_H-M   'P 1'
#
loop_
_entity.id
_entity.type
_entity.pdbx_description
1 polymer ?
#
loop_
_entity_poly.entity_id
_entity_poly.type
_entity_poly.pdbx_seq_one_letter_code
_entity_poly.pdbx_strand_id
1 'polypeptide(L)'
;KDSALFRQHPDWLLKVDGKPWCCGSNWSSFYALDIDNPAVLDYLCQVFDRVLNDWGFDLVKLDFLYGAAPFGSARESRAARMYRAMELLRSWCGQKTILGCGVPVMPAFGLADYCRVSCDVSLDWDDVWYMRLFHRERVSTKQAINNTVFRRQLNGRAYGSDPDVFFLRE
;
A
#
# COMPACT_ATOMS: atom_id res chain seq x y z
N LYS A 1 11.81 11.29 -7.80
CA LYS A 1 12.90 12.30 -7.77
C LYS A 1 12.49 13.63 -8.37
N ASP A 2 11.52 13.64 -9.27
CA ASP A 2 11.12 14.86 -10.00
C ASP A 2 9.87 15.53 -9.43
N SER A 3 9.26 14.99 -8.38
CA SER A 3 8.10 15.61 -7.73
C SER A 3 8.48 16.89 -6.99
N ALA A 4 7.55 17.83 -6.92
CA ALA A 4 7.73 19.05 -6.13
C ALA A 4 8.00 18.72 -4.65
N LEU A 5 7.25 17.78 -4.10
CA LEU A 5 7.41 17.33 -2.71
C LEU A 5 8.83 16.85 -2.40
N PHE A 6 9.41 16.01 -3.28
CA PHE A 6 10.78 15.51 -3.10
C PHE A 6 11.82 16.65 -3.10
N ARG A 7 11.63 17.66 -3.95
CA ARG A 7 12.56 18.80 -4.05
C ARG A 7 12.43 19.80 -2.91
N GLN A 8 11.19 20.02 -2.45
CA GLN A 8 10.90 21.03 -1.42
C GLN A 8 11.13 20.49 0.00
N HIS A 9 10.91 19.19 0.22
CA HIS A 9 10.94 18.56 1.53
C HIS A 9 11.80 17.28 1.57
N PRO A 10 13.11 17.36 1.29
CA PRO A 10 14.01 16.20 1.35
C PRO A 10 14.20 15.65 2.78
N ASP A 11 13.85 16.45 3.79
CA ASP A 11 13.82 16.08 5.21
C ASP A 11 12.61 15.23 5.61
N TRP A 12 11.57 15.18 4.78
CA TRP A 12 10.37 14.37 5.01
C TRP A 12 10.53 12.91 4.60
N LEU A 13 11.60 12.60 3.90
CA LEU A 13 11.84 11.25 3.38
C LEU A 13 12.38 10.34 4.48
N LEU A 14 11.86 9.11 4.51
CA LEU A 14 12.43 8.06 5.32
C LEU A 14 13.87 7.80 4.89
N LYS A 15 14.80 7.81 5.84
CA LYS A 15 16.24 7.68 5.58
C LYS A 15 16.85 6.49 6.30
N VAL A 16 17.84 5.90 5.67
CA VAL A 16 18.75 4.93 6.29
C VAL A 16 20.17 5.42 6.05
N ASP A 17 20.97 5.50 7.12
CA ASP A 17 22.34 6.03 7.08
C ASP A 17 22.43 7.41 6.39
N GLY A 18 21.42 8.26 6.67
CA GLY A 18 21.34 9.62 6.11
C GLY A 18 20.88 9.70 4.64
N LYS A 19 20.62 8.58 3.98
CA LYS A 19 20.17 8.53 2.58
C LYS A 19 18.70 8.16 2.46
N PRO A 20 17.93 8.78 1.54
CA PRO A 20 16.54 8.40 1.29
C PRO A 20 16.40 6.92 0.95
N TRP A 21 15.46 6.24 1.63
CA TRP A 21 15.20 4.83 1.41
C TRP A 21 14.33 4.62 0.15
N CYS A 22 14.87 3.87 -0.80
CA CYS A 22 14.14 3.50 -2.03
C CYS A 22 13.26 2.28 -1.77
N CYS A 23 11.94 2.45 -1.89
CA CYS A 23 10.95 1.40 -1.68
C CYS A 23 10.60 0.62 -2.95
N GLY A 24 10.71 1.23 -4.11
CA GLY A 24 10.18 0.70 -5.35
C GLY A 24 11.23 0.61 -6.45
N SER A 25 12.28 -0.19 -6.28
CA SER A 25 13.32 -0.33 -7.30
C SER A 25 12.81 -0.84 -8.65
N ASN A 26 11.71 -1.61 -8.67
CA ASN A 26 11.08 -2.11 -9.89
C ASN A 26 10.11 -1.12 -10.55
N TRP A 27 9.79 0.00 -9.87
CA TRP A 27 8.78 0.98 -10.26
C TRP A 27 9.41 2.36 -10.50
N SER A 28 10.51 2.40 -11.21
CA SER A 28 11.27 3.64 -11.47
C SER A 28 11.73 4.37 -10.20
N SER A 29 11.82 3.67 -9.10
CA SER A 29 12.26 4.14 -7.77
C SER A 29 11.34 5.20 -7.17
N PHE A 30 10.62 4.86 -6.13
CA PHE A 30 9.91 5.81 -5.28
C PHE A 30 10.49 5.80 -3.85
N TYR A 31 10.27 6.87 -3.12
CA TYR A 31 10.75 7.05 -1.76
C TYR A 31 9.57 7.14 -0.81
N ALA A 32 9.74 6.57 0.39
CA ALA A 32 8.74 6.67 1.44
C ALA A 32 8.84 7.99 2.19
N LEU A 33 7.70 8.52 2.59
CA LEU A 33 7.62 9.58 3.59
C LEU A 33 7.80 8.99 4.99
N ASP A 34 8.45 9.74 5.87
CA ASP A 34 8.67 9.32 7.24
C ASP A 34 7.45 9.64 8.12
N ILE A 35 6.70 8.61 8.50
CA ILE A 35 5.51 8.75 9.35
C ILE A 35 5.83 9.10 10.81
N ASP A 36 7.10 9.21 11.20
CA ASP A 36 7.52 9.73 12.50
C ASP A 36 7.72 11.25 12.47
N ASN A 37 7.71 11.86 11.29
CA ASN A 37 7.81 13.30 11.13
C ASN A 37 6.43 13.97 11.23
N PRO A 38 6.17 14.82 12.24
CA PRO A 38 4.87 15.48 12.41
C PRO A 38 4.44 16.30 11.19
N ALA A 39 5.37 16.97 10.50
CA ALA A 39 5.05 17.75 9.31
C ALA A 39 4.56 16.87 8.14
N VAL A 40 5.04 15.62 8.05
CA VAL A 40 4.52 14.63 7.10
C VAL A 40 3.10 14.23 7.46
N LEU A 41 2.81 14.01 8.74
CA LEU A 41 1.46 13.65 9.20
C LEU A 41 0.47 14.78 8.92
N ASP A 42 0.84 16.03 9.23
CA ASP A 42 0.02 17.20 8.94
C ASP A 42 -0.25 17.36 7.44
N TYR A 43 0.77 17.19 6.62
CA TYR A 43 0.62 17.23 5.15
C TYR A 43 -0.32 16.13 4.64
N LEU A 44 -0.14 14.90 5.08
CA LEU A 44 -0.99 13.79 4.67
C LEU A 44 -2.44 13.99 5.13
N CYS A 45 -2.65 14.45 6.36
CA CYS A 45 -3.98 14.80 6.86
C CYS A 45 -4.67 15.80 5.94
N GLN A 46 -3.99 16.88 5.52
CA GLN A 46 -4.53 17.85 4.58
C GLN A 46 -4.82 17.27 3.19
N VAL A 47 -3.98 16.34 2.71
CA VAL A 47 -4.24 15.63 1.44
C VAL A 47 -5.50 14.80 1.53
N PHE A 48 -5.67 14.02 2.62
CA PHE A 48 -6.88 13.21 2.82
C PHE A 48 -8.13 14.08 2.99
N ASP A 49 -8.05 15.19 3.74
CA ASP A 49 -9.15 16.13 3.90
C ASP A 49 -9.61 16.68 2.55
N ARG A 50 -8.67 17.13 1.72
CA ARG A 50 -8.96 17.61 0.37
C ARG A 50 -9.62 16.54 -0.51
N VAL A 51 -9.11 15.32 -0.51
CA VAL A 51 -9.65 14.24 -1.35
C VAL A 51 -11.05 13.83 -0.90
N LEU A 52 -11.23 13.68 0.41
CA LEU A 52 -12.46 13.09 0.96
C LEU A 52 -13.57 14.11 1.21
N ASN A 53 -13.20 15.34 1.57
CA ASN A 53 -14.16 16.39 1.91
C ASN A 53 -14.31 17.42 0.80
N ASP A 54 -13.21 18.02 0.31
CA ASP A 54 -13.33 19.04 -0.74
C ASP A 54 -13.74 18.44 -2.10
N TRP A 55 -13.14 17.31 -2.47
CA TRP A 55 -13.48 16.61 -3.73
C TRP A 55 -14.64 15.62 -3.58
N GLY A 56 -14.99 15.25 -2.36
CA GLY A 56 -16.15 14.43 -2.05
C GLY A 56 -16.05 12.96 -2.42
N PHE A 57 -14.86 12.38 -2.48
CA PHE A 57 -14.70 10.95 -2.71
C PHE A 57 -15.14 10.15 -1.48
N ASP A 58 -15.84 9.02 -1.71
CA ASP A 58 -16.30 8.10 -0.66
C ASP A 58 -15.41 6.87 -0.50
N LEU A 59 -14.51 6.64 -1.45
CA LEU A 59 -13.55 5.54 -1.43
C LEU A 59 -12.17 6.02 -1.87
N VAL A 60 -11.14 5.55 -1.17
CA VAL A 60 -9.75 5.73 -1.57
C VAL A 60 -9.06 4.38 -1.71
N LYS A 61 -8.41 4.15 -2.86
CA LYS A 61 -7.47 3.06 -3.03
C LYS A 61 -6.07 3.58 -2.71
N LEU A 62 -5.43 2.96 -1.73
CA LEU A 62 -4.11 3.33 -1.23
C LEU A 62 -3.11 2.24 -1.59
N ASP A 63 -2.19 2.56 -2.49
CA ASP A 63 -1.23 1.60 -2.98
C ASP A 63 0.16 1.75 -2.33
N PHE A 64 0.97 0.70 -2.45
CA PHE A 64 2.34 0.63 -1.91
C PHE A 64 2.43 0.92 -0.40
N LEU A 65 1.40 0.58 0.37
CA LEU A 65 1.32 0.90 1.80
C LEU A 65 2.49 0.31 2.62
N TYR A 66 3.13 -0.76 2.16
CA TYR A 66 4.34 -1.30 2.79
C TYR A 66 5.46 -0.28 2.93
N GLY A 67 5.45 0.77 2.11
CA GLY A 67 6.43 1.86 2.16
C GLY A 67 6.41 2.65 3.47
N ALA A 68 5.30 2.63 4.21
CA ALA A 68 5.22 3.30 5.52
C ALA A 68 6.06 2.59 6.61
N ALA A 69 6.30 1.28 6.45
CA ALA A 69 7.04 0.46 7.41
C ALA A 69 7.97 -0.55 6.72
N PRO A 70 8.97 -0.12 5.94
CA PRO A 70 9.90 -1.04 5.29
C PRO A 70 10.79 -1.76 6.31
N PHE A 71 11.03 -1.16 7.46
CA PHE A 71 11.74 -1.72 8.61
C PHE A 71 11.16 -1.21 9.93
N GLY A 72 11.52 -1.85 11.03
CA GLY A 72 11.25 -1.39 12.39
C GLY A 72 12.37 -0.51 12.94
N SER A 73 12.27 -0.21 14.21
CA SER A 73 13.30 0.51 14.99
C SER A 73 13.64 -0.25 16.27
N ALA A 74 14.56 0.25 17.05
CA ALA A 74 14.86 -0.30 18.38
C ALA A 74 13.65 -0.22 19.35
N ARG A 75 12.70 0.67 19.07
CA ARG A 75 11.53 0.92 19.93
C ARG A 75 10.23 0.33 19.39
N GLU A 76 10.16 0.06 18.10
CA GLU A 76 8.93 -0.35 17.43
C GLU A 76 9.23 -1.41 16.37
N SER A 77 8.52 -2.53 16.43
CA SER A 77 8.64 -3.55 15.39
C SER A 77 8.05 -3.05 14.06
N ARG A 78 8.48 -3.64 12.94
CA ARG A 78 7.92 -3.34 11.62
C ARG A 78 6.40 -3.53 11.59
N ALA A 79 5.89 -4.57 12.25
CA ALA A 79 4.46 -4.85 12.31
C ALA A 79 3.70 -3.78 13.10
N ALA A 80 4.23 -3.35 14.26
CA ALA A 80 3.62 -2.29 15.05
C ALA A 80 3.61 -0.95 14.29
N ARG A 81 4.73 -0.60 13.63
CA ARG A 81 4.81 0.60 12.79
C ARG A 81 3.78 0.58 11.65
N MET A 82 3.62 -0.58 10.99
CA MET A 82 2.62 -0.71 9.93
C MET A 82 1.19 -0.59 10.46
N TYR A 83 0.92 -1.19 11.62
CA TYR A 83 -0.38 -1.08 12.27
C TYR A 83 -0.70 0.38 12.62
N ARG A 84 0.24 1.10 13.23
CA ARG A 84 0.12 2.55 13.50
C ARG A 84 -0.12 3.38 12.24
N ALA A 85 0.56 3.05 11.14
CA ALA A 85 0.30 3.71 9.85
C ALA A 85 -1.14 3.48 9.38
N MET A 86 -1.67 2.28 9.54
CA MET A 86 -3.07 1.98 9.19
C MET A 86 -4.07 2.68 10.13
N GLU A 87 -3.76 2.81 11.42
CA GLU A 87 -4.58 3.59 12.36
C GLU A 87 -4.63 5.08 11.97
N LEU A 88 -3.51 5.66 11.58
CA LEU A 88 -3.46 7.05 11.06
C LEU A 88 -4.34 7.20 9.81
N LEU A 89 -4.22 6.30 8.84
CA LEU A 89 -5.04 6.31 7.63
C LEU A 89 -6.52 6.22 7.97
N ARG A 90 -6.91 5.31 8.86
CA ARG A 90 -8.30 5.18 9.29
C ARG A 90 -8.79 6.44 10.02
N SER A 91 -7.96 7.07 10.83
CA SER A 91 -8.33 8.32 11.52
C SER A 91 -8.59 9.47 10.55
N TRP A 92 -7.83 9.58 9.47
CA TRP A 92 -8.04 10.61 8.44
C TRP A 92 -9.22 10.29 7.53
N CYS A 93 -9.45 9.02 7.23
CA CYS A 93 -10.58 8.60 6.38
C CYS A 93 -11.92 8.54 7.13
N GLY A 94 -11.93 8.47 8.46
CA GLY A 94 -13.16 8.38 9.27
C GLY A 94 -14.00 7.18 8.85
N GLN A 95 -15.20 7.42 8.33
CA GLN A 95 -16.13 6.39 7.86
C GLN A 95 -16.05 6.13 6.34
N LYS A 96 -15.16 6.81 5.62
CA LYS A 96 -14.99 6.60 4.19
C LYS A 96 -14.29 5.25 3.92
N THR A 97 -14.55 4.69 2.77
CA THR A 97 -14.05 3.35 2.40
C THR A 97 -12.56 3.36 2.07
N ILE A 98 -11.78 2.49 2.70
CA ILE A 98 -10.37 2.25 2.40
C ILE A 98 -10.20 0.91 1.69
N LEU A 99 -9.63 0.95 0.48
CA LEU A 99 -9.10 -0.22 -0.20
C LEU A 99 -7.58 -0.18 -0.09
N GLY A 100 -7.04 -1.05 0.74
CA GLY A 100 -5.60 -1.18 0.95
C GLY A 100 -4.95 -2.06 -0.12
N CYS A 101 -3.84 -1.57 -0.72
CA CYS A 101 -3.05 -2.31 -1.68
C CYS A 101 -1.58 -2.28 -1.27
N GLY A 102 -0.85 -3.39 -1.44
CA GLY A 102 0.53 -3.49 -0.98
C GLY A 102 0.70 -3.37 0.53
N VAL A 103 -0.32 -3.64 1.32
CA VAL A 103 -0.26 -3.67 2.78
C VAL A 103 -0.07 -5.11 3.26
N PRO A 104 0.79 -5.36 4.28
CA PRO A 104 0.82 -6.64 4.97
C PRO A 104 -0.56 -6.96 5.56
N VAL A 105 -1.01 -8.21 5.39
CA VAL A 105 -2.40 -8.63 5.66
C VAL A 105 -2.87 -8.31 7.08
N MET A 106 -2.08 -8.65 8.11
CA MET A 106 -2.51 -8.48 9.51
C MET A 106 -2.69 -7.02 9.96
N PRO A 107 -1.80 -6.08 9.63
CA PRO A 107 -2.01 -4.66 9.98
C PRO A 107 -3.25 -4.01 9.36
N ALA A 108 -3.85 -4.63 8.34
CA ALA A 108 -5.08 -4.13 7.71
C ALA A 108 -6.36 -4.55 8.44
N PHE A 109 -6.28 -5.51 9.39
CA PHE A 109 -7.46 -6.07 10.07
C PHE A 109 -8.23 -5.00 10.83
N GLY A 110 -9.51 -4.83 10.47
CA GLY A 110 -10.41 -3.85 11.09
C GLY A 110 -10.09 -2.39 10.77
N LEU A 111 -9.05 -2.11 9.98
CA LEU A 111 -8.63 -0.76 9.60
C LEU A 111 -8.84 -0.46 8.10
N ALA A 112 -8.78 -1.46 7.25
CA ALA A 112 -9.19 -1.38 5.86
C ALA A 112 -10.55 -2.06 5.65
N ASP A 113 -11.41 -1.48 4.81
CA ASP A 113 -12.70 -2.08 4.43
C ASP A 113 -12.50 -3.18 3.39
N TYR A 114 -11.59 -2.93 2.45
CA TYR A 114 -11.16 -3.87 1.42
C TYR A 114 -9.64 -3.95 1.39
N CYS A 115 -9.11 -5.11 1.01
CA CYS A 115 -7.67 -5.31 0.89
C CYS A 115 -7.35 -6.17 -0.33
N ARG A 116 -6.40 -5.71 -1.13
CA ARG A 116 -5.81 -6.51 -2.18
C ARG A 116 -5.10 -7.72 -1.56
N VAL A 117 -5.50 -8.91 -1.94
CA VAL A 117 -5.02 -10.17 -1.36
C VAL A 117 -3.96 -10.89 -2.18
N SER A 118 -3.63 -10.37 -3.36
CA SER A 118 -2.66 -10.97 -4.29
C SER A 118 -1.84 -9.91 -5.03
N CYS A 119 -0.88 -10.38 -5.85
CA CYS A 119 -0.29 -9.58 -6.92
C CYS A 119 -1.35 -9.14 -7.93
N ASP A 120 -0.96 -8.28 -8.86
CA ASP A 120 -1.81 -7.90 -9.97
C ASP A 120 -2.14 -9.11 -10.85
N VAL A 121 -3.33 -9.11 -11.45
CA VAL A 121 -3.66 -10.08 -12.48
C VAL A 121 -2.91 -9.75 -13.76
N SER A 122 -2.62 -10.78 -14.56
CA SER A 122 -1.99 -10.65 -15.87
C SER A 122 -3.00 -10.77 -16.99
N LEU A 123 -2.61 -10.30 -18.16
CA LEU A 123 -3.30 -10.66 -19.40
C LEU A 123 -3.11 -12.13 -19.75
N ASP A 124 -2.06 -12.78 -19.23
CA ASP A 124 -1.80 -14.21 -19.34
C ASP A 124 -2.35 -14.94 -18.11
N TRP A 125 -2.62 -16.27 -18.30
CA TRP A 125 -3.11 -17.10 -17.20
C TRP A 125 -2.09 -17.23 -16.06
N ASP A 126 -0.81 -17.39 -16.37
CA ASP A 126 0.26 -17.55 -15.40
C ASP A 126 1.43 -16.62 -15.73
N ASP A 127 2.40 -16.53 -14.81
CA ASP A 127 3.58 -15.72 -15.02
C ASP A 127 4.41 -16.22 -16.21
N VAL A 128 4.95 -15.31 -16.99
CA VAL A 128 5.78 -15.61 -18.15
C VAL A 128 7.25 -15.76 -17.75
N TRP A 129 8.04 -16.47 -18.54
CA TRP A 129 9.41 -16.86 -18.22
C TRP A 129 10.33 -15.66 -17.87
N TYR A 130 10.18 -14.55 -18.56
CA TYR A 130 11.01 -13.36 -18.31
C TYR A 130 10.71 -12.71 -16.95
N MET A 131 9.48 -12.82 -16.41
CA MET A 131 9.16 -12.33 -15.06
C MET A 131 9.93 -13.13 -14.01
N ARG A 132 10.20 -14.38 -14.25
CA ARG A 132 10.99 -15.24 -13.34
C ARG A 132 12.47 -14.83 -13.28
N LEU A 133 12.99 -14.28 -14.37
CA LEU A 133 14.40 -13.89 -14.47
C LEU A 133 14.65 -12.42 -14.07
N PHE A 134 13.75 -11.53 -14.45
CA PHE A 134 14.02 -10.08 -14.38
C PHE A 134 13.09 -9.31 -13.45
N HIS A 135 11.97 -9.87 -13.03
CA HIS A 135 10.99 -9.18 -12.19
C HIS A 135 10.91 -9.80 -10.81
N ARG A 136 10.90 -8.93 -9.79
CA ARG A 136 10.67 -9.33 -8.39
C ARG A 136 9.21 -9.64 -8.13
N GLU A 137 8.30 -8.97 -8.82
CA GLU A 137 6.87 -9.23 -8.79
C GLU A 137 6.47 -10.03 -10.02
N ARG A 138 5.67 -11.06 -9.81
CA ARG A 138 5.13 -11.90 -10.86
C ARG A 138 3.63 -11.73 -10.91
N VAL A 139 3.15 -10.99 -11.90
CA VAL A 139 1.71 -10.84 -12.14
C VAL A 139 1.17 -12.15 -12.72
N SER A 140 0.02 -12.61 -12.21
CA SER A 140 -0.54 -13.90 -12.59
C SER A 140 -2.00 -14.01 -12.17
N THR A 141 -2.89 -14.21 -13.12
CA THR A 141 -4.32 -14.46 -12.87
C THR A 141 -4.53 -15.71 -12.02
N LYS A 142 -3.79 -16.78 -12.31
CA LYS A 142 -3.81 -18.03 -11.54
C LYS A 142 -3.44 -17.80 -10.07
N GLN A 143 -2.39 -17.01 -9.80
CA GLN A 143 -1.97 -16.72 -8.43
C GLN A 143 -2.99 -15.81 -7.71
N ALA A 144 -3.61 -14.87 -8.40
CA ALA A 144 -4.67 -14.03 -7.83
C ALA A 144 -5.86 -14.90 -7.39
N ILE A 145 -6.31 -15.84 -8.23
CA ILE A 145 -7.37 -16.79 -7.88
C ILE A 145 -6.96 -17.67 -6.70
N ASN A 146 -5.76 -18.27 -6.74
CA ASN A 146 -5.26 -19.11 -5.65
C ASN A 146 -5.24 -18.36 -4.32
N ASN A 147 -4.68 -17.14 -4.29
CA ASN A 147 -4.64 -16.34 -3.07
C ASN A 147 -6.05 -15.99 -2.56
N THR A 148 -6.99 -15.70 -3.44
CA THR A 148 -8.39 -15.45 -3.08
C THR A 148 -9.02 -16.67 -2.41
N VAL A 149 -8.80 -17.86 -2.97
CA VAL A 149 -9.32 -19.12 -2.43
C VAL A 149 -8.68 -19.45 -1.08
N PHE A 150 -7.34 -19.37 -0.98
CA PHE A 150 -6.63 -19.72 0.25
C PHE A 150 -6.81 -18.70 1.39
N ARG A 151 -7.16 -17.46 1.07
CA ARG A 151 -7.43 -16.40 2.05
C ARG A 151 -8.92 -16.14 2.28
N ARG A 152 -9.81 -16.97 1.73
CA ARG A 152 -11.27 -16.79 1.82
C ARG A 152 -11.81 -16.63 3.25
N GLN A 153 -11.11 -17.18 4.26
CA GLN A 153 -11.52 -17.07 5.67
C GLN A 153 -11.44 -15.62 6.19
N LEU A 154 -10.66 -14.77 5.55
CA LEU A 154 -10.50 -13.37 5.92
C LEU A 154 -11.60 -12.49 5.31
N ASN A 155 -12.19 -12.94 4.19
CA ASN A 155 -13.22 -12.20 3.48
C ASN A 155 -14.48 -12.01 4.33
N GLY A 156 -14.90 -10.75 4.49
CA GLY A 156 -16.05 -10.39 5.31
C GLY A 156 -15.82 -10.47 6.82
N ARG A 157 -14.62 -10.85 7.29
CA ARG A 157 -14.26 -10.92 8.71
C ARG A 157 -13.18 -9.91 9.09
N ALA A 158 -12.12 -9.85 8.32
CA ALA A 158 -11.01 -8.93 8.50
C ALA A 158 -11.16 -7.70 7.59
N TYR A 159 -11.61 -7.93 6.38
CA TYR A 159 -11.90 -6.95 5.31
C TYR A 159 -12.62 -7.67 4.17
N GLY A 160 -13.12 -6.94 3.17
CA GLY A 160 -13.51 -7.50 1.87
C GLY A 160 -12.27 -7.82 1.03
N SER A 161 -12.16 -9.04 0.52
CA SER A 161 -11.01 -9.42 -0.32
C SER A 161 -11.14 -8.82 -1.72
N ASP A 162 -10.11 -8.08 -2.14
CA ASP A 162 -9.96 -7.60 -3.51
C ASP A 162 -9.00 -8.52 -4.27
N PRO A 163 -9.49 -9.33 -5.22
CA PRO A 163 -8.65 -10.20 -6.03
C PRO A 163 -8.02 -9.50 -7.24
N ASP A 164 -8.20 -8.18 -7.38
CA ASP A 164 -7.97 -7.40 -8.58
C ASP A 164 -9.06 -7.59 -9.65
N VAL A 165 -8.83 -7.08 -10.86
CA VAL A 165 -9.75 -7.18 -11.97
C VAL A 165 -9.65 -8.56 -12.65
N PHE A 166 -10.75 -9.01 -13.27
CA PHE A 166 -10.75 -10.18 -14.14
C PHE A 166 -11.03 -9.71 -15.56
N PHE A 167 -10.18 -10.13 -16.47
CA PHE A 167 -10.38 -9.90 -17.90
C PHE A 167 -11.21 -11.04 -18.47
N LEU A 168 -12.44 -10.73 -18.88
CA LEU A 168 -13.21 -11.66 -19.70
C LEU A 168 -12.73 -11.50 -21.14
N ARG A 169 -12.15 -12.55 -21.67
CA ARG A 169 -11.70 -12.63 -23.07
C ARG A 169 -12.50 -13.69 -23.80
N GLU A 170 -12.93 -13.35 -25.01
CA GLU A 170 -13.41 -14.34 -25.98
C GLU A 170 -12.24 -15.13 -26.55
#